data_dd72b096d7f292d9836e10594d12bce7
#
_entry.id   dd72b096d7f292d9836e10594d12bce7
#
_cell.length_a   1.000
_cell.length_b   1.000
_cell.length_c   1.000
_cell.angle_alpha   90.00
_cell.angle_beta   90.00
_cell.angle_gamma   90.00
#
_symmetry.space_group_name_H-M   'P 1'
#
loop_
_entity.id
_entity.type
_entity.pdbx_description
1 polymer ?
#
loop_
_entity_poly.entity_id
_entity_poly.type
_entity_poly.pdbx_seq_one_letter_code
_entity_poly.pdbx_strand_id
1 'polypeptide(L)'
;MSNIPTELRYTKDHEWIKIVDGNKALIGITDFAQGELGDIVYVDIPTIGEHLSAEDVFGTIEAVKTVSDLYLPVAATIDEVNPELEHDPELVNTDPYEKGWLAKVTLTDADAVNGLLDAAAYKALVG
;
A
#
# COMPACT_ATOMS: atom_id res chain seq x y z
N MET A 1 3.96 18.05 -7.22
CA MET A 1 2.97 17.81 -6.16
C MET A 1 2.42 16.42 -6.26
N SER A 2 2.37 15.73 -5.12
CA SER A 2 1.83 14.38 -5.10
C SER A 2 0.31 14.38 -5.13
N ASN A 3 -0.28 13.40 -5.82
CA ASN A 3 -1.71 13.19 -5.80
C ASN A 3 -2.10 12.46 -4.50
N ILE A 4 -3.14 12.96 -3.82
CA ILE A 4 -3.62 12.38 -2.56
C ILE A 4 -5.14 12.23 -2.65
N PRO A 5 -5.64 11.08 -3.17
CA PRO A 5 -7.09 10.85 -3.28
C PRO A 5 -7.81 10.98 -1.94
N THR A 6 -8.97 11.61 -1.95
CA THR A 6 -9.72 11.90 -0.72
C THR A 6 -10.51 10.70 -0.20
N GLU A 7 -10.77 9.71 -1.01
CA GLU A 7 -11.55 8.52 -0.64
C GLU A 7 -10.72 7.41 0.02
N LEU A 8 -9.40 7.60 0.11
CA LEU A 8 -8.50 6.60 0.70
C LEU A 8 -8.11 6.98 2.12
N ARG A 9 -7.53 6.01 2.83
CA ARG A 9 -6.86 6.26 4.11
C ARG A 9 -5.37 6.00 3.94
N TYR A 10 -4.57 6.58 4.82
CA TYR A 10 -3.12 6.61 4.67
C TYR A 10 -2.42 6.31 5.98
N THR A 11 -1.15 5.86 5.89
CA THR A 11 -0.31 5.66 7.06
C THR A 11 0.89 6.61 7.03
N LYS A 12 1.56 6.72 8.18
CA LYS A 12 2.79 7.50 8.27
C LYS A 12 3.94 6.87 7.47
N ASP A 13 3.77 5.61 7.06
CA ASP A 13 4.75 4.89 6.25
C ASP A 13 4.47 5.04 4.76
N HIS A 14 3.56 5.96 4.40
CA HIS A 14 3.23 6.30 3.02
C HIS A 14 2.58 5.17 2.24
N GLU A 15 1.70 4.44 2.93
CA GLU A 15 0.87 3.41 2.30
C GLU A 15 -0.58 3.86 2.33
N TRP A 16 -1.33 3.41 1.34
CA TRP A 16 -2.76 3.70 1.29
C TRP A 16 -3.56 2.40 1.41
N ILE A 17 -4.81 2.54 1.86
CA ILE A 17 -5.75 1.42 1.93
C ILE A 17 -7.11 1.87 1.42
N LYS A 18 -7.76 1.01 0.65
CA LYS A 18 -9.07 1.27 0.08
C LYS A 18 -9.96 0.06 0.33
N ILE A 19 -11.06 0.25 1.05
CA ILE A 19 -12.04 -0.82 1.26
C ILE A 19 -12.81 -1.00 -0.04
N VAL A 20 -12.83 -2.22 -0.57
CA VAL A 20 -13.51 -2.51 -1.83
C VAL A 20 -14.80 -3.28 -1.65
N ASP A 21 -14.95 -4.05 -0.57
CA ASP A 21 -16.17 -4.81 -0.30
C ASP A 21 -16.13 -5.34 1.13
N GLY A 22 -17.02 -4.84 2.01
CA GLY A 22 -17.10 -5.31 3.39
C GLY A 22 -15.77 -5.17 4.13
N ASN A 23 -15.13 -6.29 4.41
CA ASN A 23 -13.81 -6.30 5.05
C ASN A 23 -12.67 -6.64 4.08
N LYS A 24 -12.93 -6.56 2.77
CA LYS A 24 -11.89 -6.72 1.76
C LYS A 24 -11.33 -5.37 1.38
N ALA A 25 -10.01 -5.27 1.23
CA ALA A 25 -9.36 -4.01 0.91
C ALA A 25 -8.17 -4.21 -0.01
N LEU A 26 -7.79 -3.13 -0.70
CA LEU A 26 -6.56 -3.06 -1.48
C LEU A 26 -5.58 -2.16 -0.74
N ILE A 27 -4.30 -2.50 -0.83
CA ILE A 27 -3.21 -1.75 -0.21
C ILE A 27 -2.16 -1.42 -1.27
N GLY A 28 -1.61 -0.23 -1.21
CA GLY A 28 -0.53 0.18 -2.08
C GLY A 28 0.32 1.26 -1.43
N ILE A 29 1.26 1.81 -2.18
CA ILE A 29 2.06 2.95 -1.71
C ILE A 29 1.57 4.22 -2.39
N THR A 30 1.78 5.35 -1.71
CA THR A 30 1.31 6.63 -2.22
C THR A 30 2.17 7.16 -3.35
N ASP A 31 1.65 8.14 -4.07
CA ASP A 31 2.39 8.85 -5.10
C ASP A 31 3.66 9.48 -4.53
N PHE A 32 3.57 10.04 -3.32
CA PHE A 32 4.74 10.57 -2.62
C PHE A 32 5.81 9.49 -2.43
N ALA A 33 5.40 8.31 -1.96
CA ALA A 33 6.33 7.21 -1.70
C ALA A 33 7.02 6.73 -2.97
N GLN A 34 6.27 6.56 -4.07
CA GLN A 34 6.88 6.10 -5.32
C GLN A 34 7.87 7.13 -5.86
N GLY A 35 7.58 8.42 -5.67
CA GLY A 35 8.50 9.48 -6.06
C GLY A 35 9.80 9.46 -5.28
N GLU A 36 9.71 9.15 -3.99
CA GLU A 36 10.90 9.05 -3.12
C GLU A 36 11.74 7.81 -3.45
N LEU A 37 11.08 6.70 -3.78
CA LEU A 37 11.76 5.45 -4.11
C LEU A 37 12.42 5.49 -5.50
N GLY A 38 11.77 6.16 -6.45
CA GLY A 38 12.21 6.14 -7.84
C GLY A 38 11.65 4.92 -8.57
N ASP A 39 12.27 4.56 -9.68
CA ASP A 39 11.77 3.48 -10.55
C ASP A 39 11.71 2.15 -9.82
N ILE A 40 10.51 1.58 -9.74
CA ILE A 40 10.28 0.30 -9.09
C ILE A 40 10.59 -0.82 -10.07
N VAL A 41 11.41 -1.79 -9.62
CA VAL A 41 11.86 -2.90 -10.46
C VAL A 41 11.35 -4.25 -9.97
N TYR A 42 10.95 -4.36 -8.71
CA TYR A 42 10.45 -5.62 -8.17
C TYR A 42 9.64 -5.43 -6.90
N VAL A 43 8.59 -6.22 -6.75
CA VAL A 43 7.75 -6.25 -5.54
C VAL A 43 7.71 -7.69 -5.07
N ASP A 44 8.08 -7.94 -3.81
CA ASP A 44 8.10 -9.27 -3.22
C ASP A 44 7.19 -9.29 -1.99
N ILE A 45 6.11 -10.06 -2.05
CA ILE A 45 5.17 -10.20 -0.95
C ILE A 45 5.01 -11.69 -0.65
N PRO A 46 5.91 -12.27 0.17
CA PRO A 46 5.92 -13.71 0.42
C PRO A 46 4.89 -14.18 1.45
N THR A 47 4.09 -13.26 1.99
CA THR A 47 3.20 -13.52 3.12
C THR A 47 1.76 -13.88 2.71
N ILE A 48 1.53 -14.27 1.45
CA ILE A 48 0.20 -14.67 0.99
C ILE A 48 -0.33 -15.79 1.87
N GLY A 49 -1.56 -15.62 2.35
CA GLY A 49 -2.21 -16.59 3.24
C GLY A 49 -1.93 -16.37 4.73
N GLU A 50 -1.03 -15.44 5.08
CA GLU A 50 -0.68 -15.18 6.46
C GLU A 50 -1.52 -14.06 7.06
N HIS A 51 -1.88 -14.23 8.32
CA HIS A 51 -2.53 -13.18 9.12
C HIS A 51 -1.45 -12.40 9.84
N LEU A 52 -1.43 -11.09 9.62
CA LEU A 52 -0.42 -10.20 10.20
C LEU A 52 -1.08 -9.09 11.00
N SER A 53 -0.34 -8.52 11.92
CA SER A 53 -0.79 -7.38 12.72
C SER A 53 -0.43 -6.07 12.04
N ALA A 54 -1.06 -4.99 12.48
CA ALA A 54 -0.72 -3.65 12.01
C ALA A 54 0.78 -3.40 12.26
N GLU A 55 1.43 -2.73 11.32
CA GLU A 55 2.85 -2.39 11.34
C GLU A 55 3.80 -3.57 11.07
N ASP A 56 3.30 -4.80 10.93
CA ASP A 56 4.14 -5.92 10.51
C ASP A 56 4.60 -5.72 9.07
N VAL A 57 5.81 -6.18 8.78
CA VAL A 57 6.33 -6.16 7.41
C VAL A 57 5.64 -7.27 6.63
N PHE A 58 4.91 -6.93 5.56
CA PHE A 58 4.24 -7.94 4.75
C PHE A 58 4.98 -8.23 3.43
N GLY A 59 5.96 -7.43 3.09
CA GLY A 59 6.75 -7.63 1.88
C GLY A 59 7.80 -6.54 1.75
N THR A 60 8.47 -6.53 0.60
CA THR A 60 9.45 -5.52 0.26
C THR A 60 9.21 -4.99 -1.15
N ILE A 61 9.66 -3.78 -1.40
CA ILE A 61 9.59 -3.17 -2.71
C ILE A 61 11.00 -2.73 -3.10
N GLU A 62 11.43 -3.14 -4.28
CA GLU A 62 12.78 -2.85 -4.74
C GLU A 62 12.74 -1.82 -5.87
N ALA A 63 13.49 -0.74 -5.70
CA ALA A 63 13.70 0.27 -6.72
C ALA A 63 15.13 0.18 -7.21
N VAL A 64 15.45 0.87 -8.30
CA VAL A 64 16.81 0.86 -8.85
C VAL A 64 17.83 1.30 -7.80
N LYS A 65 17.49 2.29 -6.99
CA LYS A 65 18.45 2.88 -6.02
C LYS A 65 18.31 2.37 -4.58
N THR A 66 17.24 1.67 -4.24
CA THR A 66 16.99 1.27 -2.85
C THR A 66 15.97 0.16 -2.73
N VAL A 67 15.93 -0.46 -1.55
CA VAL A 67 14.93 -1.45 -1.18
C VAL A 67 14.23 -0.95 0.08
N SER A 68 12.92 -1.08 0.15
CA SER A 68 12.12 -0.63 1.30
C SER A 68 11.19 -1.74 1.77
N ASP A 69 10.98 -1.81 3.09
CA ASP A 69 10.00 -2.71 3.68
C ASP A 69 8.60 -2.14 3.47
N LEU A 70 7.62 -3.05 3.35
CA LEU A 70 6.21 -2.70 3.27
C LEU A 70 5.54 -3.08 4.59
N TYR A 71 4.92 -2.09 5.24
CA TYR A 71 4.28 -2.27 6.55
C TYR A 71 2.78 -2.35 6.38
N LEU A 72 2.15 -3.30 7.09
CA LEU A 72 0.71 -3.49 6.99
C LEU A 72 -0.03 -2.36 7.73
N PRO A 73 -0.95 -1.65 7.07
CA PRO A 73 -1.65 -0.53 7.73
C PRO A 73 -2.50 -0.91 8.93
N VAL A 74 -3.19 -2.05 8.84
CA VAL A 74 -4.05 -2.58 9.89
C VAL A 74 -3.97 -4.10 9.87
N ALA A 75 -4.35 -4.76 10.97
CA ALA A 75 -4.33 -6.22 11.03
C ALA A 75 -5.20 -6.83 9.94
N ALA A 76 -4.65 -7.78 9.20
CA ALA A 76 -5.33 -8.37 8.05
C ALA A 76 -4.66 -9.68 7.62
N THR A 77 -5.36 -10.44 6.79
CA THR A 77 -4.81 -11.62 6.13
C THR A 77 -4.46 -11.22 4.69
N ILE A 78 -3.28 -11.57 4.25
CA ILE A 78 -2.84 -11.27 2.87
C ILE A 78 -3.45 -12.31 1.95
N ASP A 79 -4.39 -11.89 1.09
CA ASP A 79 -5.12 -12.82 0.22
C ASP A 79 -4.44 -13.00 -1.13
N GLU A 80 -3.93 -11.89 -1.69
CA GLU A 80 -3.50 -11.91 -3.08
C GLU A 80 -2.51 -10.78 -3.33
N VAL A 81 -1.56 -11.00 -4.23
CA VAL A 81 -0.64 -9.98 -4.72
C VAL A 81 -1.07 -9.62 -6.14
N ASN A 82 -0.90 -8.35 -6.51
CA ASN A 82 -1.25 -7.90 -7.85
C ASN A 82 -0.40 -8.65 -8.89
N PRO A 83 -1.03 -9.50 -9.71
CA PRO A 83 -0.26 -10.32 -10.67
C PRO A 83 0.39 -9.52 -11.78
N GLU A 84 -0.10 -8.31 -12.06
CA GLU A 84 0.47 -7.47 -13.11
C GLU A 84 1.85 -6.91 -12.74
N LEU A 85 2.16 -6.83 -11.45
CA LEU A 85 3.44 -6.29 -11.00
C LEU A 85 4.61 -7.23 -11.31
N GLU A 86 4.34 -8.50 -11.56
CA GLU A 86 5.36 -9.45 -11.95
C GLU A 86 5.97 -9.10 -13.31
N HIS A 87 5.14 -8.61 -14.22
CA HIS A 87 5.55 -8.23 -15.57
C HIS A 87 5.80 -6.74 -15.72
N ASP A 88 5.11 -5.94 -14.90
CA ASP A 88 5.08 -4.48 -15.06
C ASP A 88 5.12 -3.78 -13.70
N PRO A 89 6.24 -3.92 -12.98
CA PRO A 89 6.35 -3.29 -11.64
C PRO A 89 6.29 -1.76 -11.69
N GLU A 90 6.56 -1.15 -12.82
CA GLU A 90 6.48 0.30 -12.98
C GLU A 90 5.06 0.85 -12.88
N LEU A 91 4.03 -0.01 -12.85
CA LEU A 91 2.66 0.43 -12.58
C LEU A 91 2.58 1.11 -11.21
N VAL A 92 3.43 0.70 -10.26
CA VAL A 92 3.50 1.34 -8.95
C VAL A 92 3.90 2.82 -9.09
N ASN A 93 4.74 3.12 -10.07
CA ASN A 93 5.16 4.50 -10.33
C ASN A 93 4.11 5.27 -11.12
N THR A 94 3.55 4.67 -12.16
CA THR A 94 2.70 5.37 -13.12
C THR A 94 1.25 5.47 -12.68
N ASP A 95 0.79 4.50 -11.86
CA ASP A 95 -0.61 4.44 -11.45
C ASP A 95 -0.74 3.84 -10.05
N PRO A 96 -0.14 4.48 -9.02
CA PRO A 96 -0.02 3.88 -7.68
C PRO A 96 -1.35 3.64 -6.98
N TYR A 97 -2.41 4.34 -7.33
CA TYR A 97 -3.69 4.24 -6.64
C TYR A 97 -4.71 3.32 -7.34
N GLU A 98 -4.40 2.87 -8.54
CA GLU A 98 -5.30 2.02 -9.32
C GLU A 98 -4.61 0.73 -9.71
N LYS A 99 -4.04 0.69 -10.92
CA LYS A 99 -3.41 -0.53 -11.46
C LYS A 99 -2.18 -0.97 -10.69
N GLY A 100 -1.53 -0.05 -9.98
CA GLY A 100 -0.33 -0.32 -9.20
C GLY A 100 -0.57 -0.77 -7.77
N TRP A 101 -1.77 -1.25 -7.41
CA TRP A 101 -2.02 -1.76 -6.06
C TRP A 101 -1.08 -2.94 -5.79
N LEU A 102 -0.71 -3.11 -4.52
CA LEU A 102 0.26 -4.14 -4.11
C LEU A 102 -0.41 -5.44 -3.69
N ALA A 103 -1.33 -5.37 -2.75
CA ALA A 103 -1.94 -6.56 -2.17
C ALA A 103 -3.43 -6.37 -1.93
N LYS A 104 -4.16 -7.48 -2.00
CA LYS A 104 -5.55 -7.55 -1.59
C LYS A 104 -5.59 -8.30 -0.27
N VAL A 105 -6.32 -7.76 0.70
CA VAL A 105 -6.34 -8.32 2.05
C VAL A 105 -7.76 -8.46 2.57
N THR A 106 -7.92 -9.34 3.57
CA THR A 106 -9.15 -9.42 4.36
C THR A 106 -8.86 -8.82 5.72
N LEU A 107 -9.55 -7.74 6.06
CA LEU A 107 -9.35 -7.02 7.31
C LEU A 107 -9.89 -7.82 8.49
N THR A 108 -9.13 -7.85 9.59
CA THR A 108 -9.58 -8.44 10.84
C THR A 108 -10.70 -7.60 11.43
N ASP A 109 -10.56 -6.27 11.34
CA ASP A 109 -11.56 -5.31 11.81
C ASP A 109 -11.58 -4.13 10.83
N ALA A 110 -12.63 -4.06 10.02
CA ALA A 110 -12.75 -3.00 9.01
C ALA A 110 -12.79 -1.60 9.65
N ASP A 111 -13.28 -1.49 10.89
CA ASP A 111 -13.35 -0.21 11.58
C ASP A 111 -11.97 0.35 11.91
N ALA A 112 -10.95 -0.50 11.98
CA ALA A 112 -9.58 -0.05 12.25
C ALA A 112 -9.07 0.93 11.19
N VAL A 113 -9.60 0.85 9.96
CA VAL A 113 -9.22 1.76 8.88
C VAL A 113 -9.59 3.20 9.22
N ASN A 114 -10.67 3.40 9.98
CA ASN A 114 -11.11 4.74 10.37
C ASN A 114 -10.13 5.47 11.28
N GLY A 115 -9.22 4.74 11.92
CA GLY A 115 -8.19 5.33 12.77
C GLY A 115 -6.96 5.79 11.99
N LEU A 116 -6.89 5.52 10.71
CA LEU A 116 -5.78 5.93 9.88
C LEU A 116 -5.95 7.38 9.41
N LEU A 117 -4.90 7.93 8.82
CA LEU A 117 -4.91 9.30 8.33
C LEU A 117 -5.88 9.45 7.15
N ASP A 118 -6.69 10.49 7.15
CA ASP A 118 -7.44 10.84 5.95
C ASP A 118 -6.52 11.65 5.02
N ALA A 119 -7.04 12.04 3.85
CA ALA A 119 -6.23 12.74 2.86
C ALA A 119 -5.68 14.07 3.40
N ALA A 120 -6.49 14.80 4.17
CA ALA A 120 -6.06 16.10 4.71
C ALA A 120 -4.93 15.92 5.73
N ALA A 121 -5.04 14.93 6.62
CA ALA A 121 -4.02 14.65 7.63
C ALA A 121 -2.73 14.15 6.98
N TYR A 122 -2.86 13.30 5.97
CA TYR A 122 -1.69 12.80 5.25
C TYR A 122 -0.99 13.93 4.49
N LYS A 123 -1.76 14.79 3.84
CA LYS A 123 -1.21 15.94 3.13
C LYS A 123 -0.39 16.84 4.07
N ALA A 124 -0.89 17.05 5.28
CA ALA A 124 -0.17 17.83 6.29
C ALA A 124 1.14 17.14 6.69
N LEU A 125 1.16 15.81 6.69
CA LEU A 125 2.35 15.04 7.05
C LEU A 125 3.45 15.16 5.99
N VAL A 126 3.10 15.10 4.71
CA VAL A 126 4.10 15.11 3.63
C VAL A 126 4.40 16.51 3.09
N GLY A 127 3.69 17.47 3.56
CA GLY A 127 3.93 18.85 3.19
C GLY A 127 3.03 19.42 2.17
#